data_170c65355d799a7ad4c0b0eed0b1dd0e
#
_entry.id   170c65355d799a7ad4c0b0eed0b1dd0e
#
_cell.length_a   1.000
_cell.length_b   1.000
_cell.length_c   1.000
_cell.angle_alpha   90.00
_cell.angle_beta   90.00
_cell.angle_gamma   90.00
#
_symmetry.space_group_name_H-M   'P 1'
#
loop_
_entity.id
_entity.type
_entity.pdbx_description
1 polymer ?
#
loop_
_entity_poly.entity_id
_entity_poly.type
_entity_poly.pdbx_seq_one_letter_code
_entity_poly.pdbx_strand_id
1 'polypeptide(L)'
;MVCIMDKPKRIAVTWHPSLEEAHVLSVEIVAALKSRSVDDVQAFSLNDKEFRSALHDGRFDLMIALGGDGTMLRAGKLGAPVHVPVMGVNLGHFGFLVETQRNEWRARLDDLLSGNWETDKRMMIYAEHYRGEKKLQTWEVLNDIVLARGLSMRPVHLFVHVNDIELAEYVADGLILSTATGSTSYSQSVGGPILRPDMRNMLLTPISPNLCVDRCLVLPDTDTITFTLGGNVGAIISPDGYEGDELKFGDQVRAKASKHSAEFVRFEDKGVFYRNITRYMQRNPTIGGYRS
;
A
#
# COMPACT_ATOMS: atom_id res chain seq x y z
N MET A 1 11.42 14.57 22.40
CA MET A 1 12.52 15.17 21.61
C MET A 1 12.02 15.11 20.18
N VAL A 2 11.58 16.22 19.61
CA VAL A 2 11.12 16.28 18.21
C VAL A 2 12.36 16.14 17.35
N CYS A 3 12.45 15.10 16.56
CA CYS A 3 13.52 14.94 15.59
C CYS A 3 13.23 15.93 14.45
N ILE A 4 13.97 17.01 14.38
CA ILE A 4 13.83 17.98 13.27
C ILE A 4 14.41 17.30 12.03
N MET A 5 13.56 17.10 11.02
CA MET A 5 13.97 16.54 9.73
C MET A 5 14.64 17.61 8.86
N ASP A 6 15.52 17.19 7.97
CA ASP A 6 16.12 18.12 7.01
C ASP A 6 15.05 18.71 6.09
N LYS A 7 15.20 19.99 5.78
CA LYS A 7 14.35 20.70 4.82
C LYS A 7 14.53 20.08 3.43
N PRO A 8 13.46 19.54 2.80
CA PRO A 8 13.56 19.02 1.44
C PRO A 8 13.85 20.14 0.44
N LYS A 9 14.77 19.90 -0.49
CA LYS A 9 15.22 20.88 -1.49
C LYS A 9 14.73 20.57 -2.89
N ARG A 10 14.46 19.30 -3.18
CA ARG A 10 14.07 18.79 -4.50
C ARG A 10 12.76 18.05 -4.36
N ILE A 11 11.68 18.68 -4.78
CA ILE A 11 10.32 18.18 -4.51
C ILE A 11 9.61 17.82 -5.81
N ALA A 12 9.10 16.59 -5.91
CA ALA A 12 8.16 16.19 -6.94
C ALA A 12 6.73 16.39 -6.46
N VAL A 13 5.90 17.12 -7.20
CA VAL A 13 4.46 17.21 -6.96
C VAL A 13 3.76 16.29 -7.95
N THR A 14 3.00 15.30 -7.46
CA THR A 14 2.45 14.24 -8.30
C THR A 14 0.95 14.09 -8.11
N TRP A 15 0.27 13.64 -9.17
CA TRP A 15 -1.18 13.40 -9.13
C TRP A 15 -1.61 12.19 -9.94
N HIS A 16 -2.81 11.68 -9.63
CA HIS A 16 -3.43 10.64 -10.44
C HIS A 16 -3.97 11.24 -11.74
N PRO A 17 -3.65 10.69 -12.91
CA PRO A 17 -4.00 11.31 -14.22
C PRO A 17 -5.48 11.49 -14.47
N SER A 18 -6.36 10.72 -13.81
CA SER A 18 -7.82 10.87 -13.96
C SER A 18 -8.44 11.99 -13.10
N LEU A 19 -7.63 12.69 -12.28
CA LEU A 19 -8.11 13.75 -11.38
C LEU A 19 -7.67 15.12 -11.92
N GLU A 20 -8.52 15.77 -12.69
CA GLU A 20 -8.24 17.10 -13.28
C GLU A 20 -7.99 18.17 -12.20
N GLU A 21 -8.79 18.15 -11.14
CA GLU A 21 -8.60 19.06 -10.00
C GLU A 21 -7.25 18.89 -9.29
N ALA A 22 -6.68 17.68 -9.29
CA ALA A 22 -5.36 17.42 -8.73
C ALA A 22 -4.25 18.04 -9.58
N HIS A 23 -4.41 18.08 -10.90
CA HIS A 23 -3.50 18.78 -11.79
C HIS A 23 -3.53 20.30 -11.53
N VAL A 24 -4.71 20.90 -11.42
CA VAL A 24 -4.85 22.34 -11.09
C VAL A 24 -4.17 22.64 -9.74
N LEU A 25 -4.43 21.85 -8.71
CA LEU A 25 -3.82 22.03 -7.40
C LEU A 25 -2.30 21.85 -7.44
N SER A 26 -1.77 20.98 -8.30
CA SER A 26 -0.32 20.78 -8.43
C SER A 26 0.39 22.07 -8.86
N VAL A 27 -0.21 22.84 -9.76
CA VAL A 27 0.31 24.14 -10.22
C VAL A 27 0.34 25.15 -9.05
N GLU A 28 -0.72 25.19 -8.24
CA GLU A 28 -0.76 26.06 -7.06
C GLU A 28 0.32 25.69 -6.04
N ILE A 29 0.51 24.40 -5.76
CA ILE A 29 1.53 23.90 -4.81
C ILE A 29 2.93 24.23 -5.31
N VAL A 30 3.21 24.01 -6.61
CA VAL A 30 4.50 24.38 -7.22
C VAL A 30 4.78 25.88 -7.05
N ALA A 31 3.80 26.75 -7.35
CA ALA A 31 3.94 28.17 -7.18
C ALA A 31 4.19 28.55 -5.71
N ALA A 32 3.46 27.93 -4.78
CA ALA A 32 3.63 28.17 -3.34
C ALA A 32 4.98 27.70 -2.80
N LEU A 33 5.54 26.59 -3.30
CA LEU A 33 6.87 26.11 -2.91
C LEU A 33 7.96 27.05 -3.45
N LYS A 34 7.86 27.50 -4.69
CA LYS A 34 8.78 28.48 -5.28
C LYS A 34 8.77 29.81 -4.52
N SER A 35 7.59 30.30 -4.10
CA SER A 35 7.50 31.51 -3.28
C SER A 35 8.15 31.37 -1.90
N ARG A 36 8.38 30.14 -1.43
CA ARG A 36 9.06 29.79 -0.17
C ARG A 36 10.55 29.41 -0.37
N SER A 37 11.11 29.80 -1.50
CA SER A 37 12.51 29.55 -1.86
C SER A 37 12.88 28.06 -1.97
N VAL A 38 11.94 27.27 -2.49
CA VAL A 38 12.22 25.89 -2.97
C VAL A 38 12.25 25.94 -4.49
N ASP A 39 13.46 26.03 -5.06
CA ASP A 39 13.61 26.27 -6.50
C ASP A 39 13.49 25.01 -7.35
N ASP A 40 13.93 23.86 -6.84
CA ASP A 40 13.86 22.59 -7.56
C ASP A 40 12.54 21.86 -7.25
N VAL A 41 11.47 22.34 -7.87
CA VAL A 41 10.13 21.77 -7.77
C VAL A 41 9.58 21.47 -9.14
N GLN A 42 9.15 20.23 -9.36
CA GLN A 42 8.57 19.77 -10.62
C GLN A 42 7.26 19.05 -10.40
N ALA A 43 6.36 19.16 -11.37
CA ALA A 43 5.03 18.55 -11.32
C ALA A 43 4.89 17.47 -12.40
N PHE A 44 4.34 16.29 -12.01
CA PHE A 44 4.24 15.13 -12.89
C PHE A 44 2.95 14.34 -12.63
N SER A 45 2.43 13.72 -13.67
CA SER A 45 1.50 12.60 -13.48
C SER A 45 2.25 11.38 -12.92
N LEU A 46 1.63 10.62 -12.01
CA LEU A 46 2.19 9.34 -11.51
C LEU A 46 2.43 8.30 -12.62
N ASN A 47 1.83 8.49 -13.80
CA ASN A 47 2.03 7.60 -14.94
C ASN A 47 3.21 8.02 -15.84
N ASP A 48 3.78 9.20 -15.65
CA ASP A 48 4.86 9.69 -16.49
C ASP A 48 6.11 8.82 -16.38
N LYS A 49 6.63 8.41 -17.53
CA LYS A 49 7.87 7.63 -17.61
C LYS A 49 9.08 8.49 -17.22
N GLU A 50 9.08 9.76 -17.60
CA GLU A 50 10.12 10.71 -17.23
C GLU A 50 10.20 10.89 -15.72
N PHE A 51 9.05 11.02 -15.05
CA PHE A 51 8.99 11.09 -13.58
C PHE A 51 9.62 9.85 -12.93
N ARG A 52 9.28 8.64 -13.41
CA ARG A 52 9.80 7.39 -12.84
C ARG A 52 11.32 7.28 -13.02
N SER A 53 11.84 7.68 -14.17
CA SER A 53 13.28 7.71 -14.41
C SER A 53 13.96 8.70 -13.47
N ALA A 54 13.48 9.94 -13.40
CA ALA A 54 14.05 10.98 -12.55
C ALA A 54 14.00 10.61 -11.05
N LEU A 55 12.92 9.94 -10.61
CA LEU A 55 12.80 9.43 -9.24
C LEU A 55 13.84 8.35 -8.96
N HIS A 56 14.01 7.38 -9.87
CA HIS A 56 14.99 6.30 -9.75
C HIS A 56 16.45 6.84 -9.75
N ASP A 57 16.71 7.91 -10.49
CA ASP A 57 18.01 8.57 -10.56
C ASP A 57 18.32 9.45 -9.32
N GLY A 58 17.47 9.41 -8.29
CA GLY A 58 17.66 10.13 -7.03
C GLY A 58 17.51 11.64 -7.14
N ARG A 59 16.68 12.11 -8.08
CA ARG A 59 16.50 13.54 -8.33
C ARG A 59 15.67 14.25 -7.27
N PHE A 60 14.89 13.53 -6.46
CA PHE A 60 13.95 14.10 -5.50
C PHE A 60 14.25 13.66 -4.07
N ASP A 61 14.06 14.57 -3.12
CA ASP A 61 14.19 14.32 -1.69
C ASP A 61 12.82 14.00 -1.06
N LEU A 62 11.74 14.46 -1.71
CA LEU A 62 10.37 14.32 -1.23
C LEU A 62 9.38 14.32 -2.39
N MET A 63 8.30 13.58 -2.21
CA MET A 63 7.15 13.58 -3.12
C MET A 63 5.92 14.10 -2.43
N ILE A 64 5.18 15.02 -3.07
CA ILE A 64 3.84 15.43 -2.65
C ILE A 64 2.84 14.77 -3.58
N ALA A 65 1.98 13.91 -3.06
CA ALA A 65 0.99 13.15 -3.83
C ALA A 65 -0.43 13.70 -3.60
N LEU A 66 -1.10 14.06 -4.70
CA LEU A 66 -2.42 14.69 -4.69
C LEU A 66 -3.48 13.66 -5.07
N GLY A 67 -4.35 13.32 -4.12
CA GLY A 67 -5.42 12.32 -4.32
C GLY A 67 -5.83 11.64 -3.02
N GLY A 68 -6.43 10.45 -3.12
CA GLY A 68 -6.82 9.62 -1.97
C GLY A 68 -5.83 8.48 -1.71
N ASP A 69 -6.25 7.48 -0.91
CA ASP A 69 -5.41 6.35 -0.49
C ASP A 69 -4.83 5.56 -1.68
N GLY A 70 -5.57 5.37 -2.77
CA GLY A 70 -5.03 4.70 -3.97
C GLY A 70 -3.86 5.46 -4.63
N THR A 71 -3.91 6.80 -4.60
CA THR A 71 -2.80 7.65 -5.08
C THR A 71 -1.59 7.52 -4.16
N MET A 72 -1.83 7.53 -2.84
CA MET A 72 -0.78 7.34 -1.83
C MET A 72 -0.12 5.98 -1.92
N LEU A 73 -0.90 4.92 -2.12
CA LEU A 73 -0.39 3.57 -2.31
C LEU A 73 0.58 3.51 -3.50
N ARG A 74 0.20 4.10 -4.63
CA ARG A 74 1.05 4.15 -5.82
C ARG A 74 2.31 4.98 -5.60
N ALA A 75 2.17 6.17 -5.00
CA ALA A 75 3.29 7.06 -4.70
C ALA A 75 4.26 6.42 -3.71
N GLY A 76 3.76 5.79 -2.63
CA GLY A 76 4.56 5.07 -1.65
C GLY A 76 5.35 3.92 -2.27
N LYS A 77 4.73 3.13 -3.16
CA LYS A 77 5.42 2.06 -3.90
C LYS A 77 6.53 2.59 -4.82
N LEU A 78 6.33 3.73 -5.46
CA LEU A 78 7.35 4.36 -6.31
C LEU A 78 8.50 4.94 -5.49
N GLY A 79 8.21 5.54 -4.33
CA GLY A 79 9.21 6.14 -3.45
C GLY A 79 10.04 5.12 -2.65
N ALA A 80 9.46 3.95 -2.33
CA ALA A 80 10.07 2.96 -1.45
C ALA A 80 11.47 2.48 -1.89
N PRO A 81 11.72 2.10 -3.16
CA PRO A 81 13.04 1.63 -3.59
C PRO A 81 14.14 2.70 -3.53
N VAL A 82 13.78 3.97 -3.53
CA VAL A 82 14.71 5.12 -3.57
C VAL A 82 14.66 5.96 -2.29
N HIS A 83 13.93 5.49 -1.26
CA HIS A 83 13.80 6.13 0.04
C HIS A 83 13.28 7.58 -0.01
N VAL A 84 12.38 7.87 -0.95
CA VAL A 84 11.74 9.18 -1.08
C VAL A 84 10.42 9.18 -0.32
N PRO A 85 10.30 9.94 0.79
CA PRO A 85 9.08 10.01 1.58
C PRO A 85 7.97 10.73 0.81
N VAL A 86 6.72 10.37 1.12
CA VAL A 86 5.53 10.87 0.45
C VAL A 86 4.66 11.65 1.42
N MET A 87 4.41 12.93 1.13
CA MET A 87 3.39 13.74 1.76
C MET A 87 2.09 13.63 0.93
N GLY A 88 0.99 13.20 1.54
CA GLY A 88 -0.31 13.13 0.86
C GLY A 88 -1.15 14.38 1.09
N VAL A 89 -1.80 14.88 0.03
CA VAL A 89 -2.87 15.88 0.11
C VAL A 89 -4.16 15.27 -0.40
N ASN A 90 -5.15 15.14 0.49
CA ASN A 90 -6.41 14.50 0.22
C ASN A 90 -7.35 15.37 -0.64
N LEU A 91 -7.80 14.83 -1.75
CA LEU A 91 -8.78 15.47 -2.63
C LEU A 91 -10.14 14.76 -2.65
N GLY A 92 -10.31 13.75 -1.80
CA GLY A 92 -11.52 12.94 -1.78
C GLY A 92 -11.97 12.60 -0.37
N HIS A 93 -12.35 11.35 -0.19
CA HIS A 93 -12.77 10.84 1.10
C HIS A 93 -11.61 10.67 2.07
N PHE A 94 -11.88 10.83 3.34
CA PHE A 94 -10.91 10.61 4.41
C PHE A 94 -10.44 9.15 4.40
N GLY A 95 -9.12 8.95 4.27
CA GLY A 95 -8.49 7.63 4.15
C GLY A 95 -7.50 7.34 5.26
N PHE A 96 -6.89 6.15 5.23
CA PHE A 96 -5.89 5.70 6.21
C PHE A 96 -4.47 6.17 5.90
N LEU A 97 -4.19 6.48 4.64
CA LEU A 97 -2.84 6.84 4.19
C LEU A 97 -2.63 8.35 4.11
N VAL A 98 -3.68 9.11 3.78
CA VAL A 98 -3.59 10.57 3.62
C VAL A 98 -3.93 11.28 4.92
N GLU A 99 -3.02 12.13 5.42
CA GLU A 99 -3.24 12.91 6.64
C GLU A 99 -3.70 14.33 6.35
N THR A 100 -3.05 15.02 5.40
CA THR A 100 -3.33 16.42 5.10
C THR A 100 -4.59 16.59 4.28
N GLN A 101 -5.54 17.40 4.75
CA GLN A 101 -6.74 17.73 4.00
C GLN A 101 -6.48 18.86 2.99
N ARG A 102 -7.37 18.97 1.96
CA ARG A 102 -7.26 19.95 0.88
C ARG A 102 -7.14 21.40 1.38
N ASN A 103 -7.80 21.76 2.47
CA ASN A 103 -7.76 23.12 3.03
C ASN A 103 -6.55 23.39 3.94
N GLU A 104 -5.76 22.36 4.26
CA GLU A 104 -4.64 22.43 5.22
C GLU A 104 -3.27 22.48 4.55
N TRP A 105 -3.17 22.15 3.27
CA TRP A 105 -1.89 21.94 2.61
C TRP A 105 -0.92 23.12 2.70
N ARG A 106 -1.44 24.38 2.73
CA ARG A 106 -0.59 25.58 2.85
C ARG A 106 0.15 25.63 4.18
N ALA A 107 -0.57 25.38 5.28
CA ALA A 107 0.03 25.30 6.61
C ALA A 107 1.00 24.11 6.72
N ARG A 108 0.63 22.97 6.16
CA ARG A 108 1.50 21.77 6.14
C ARG A 108 2.76 21.93 5.29
N LEU A 109 2.76 22.79 4.27
CA LEU A 109 4.00 23.17 3.57
C LEU A 109 4.94 23.97 4.49
N ASP A 110 4.40 24.85 5.35
CA ASP A 110 5.20 25.60 6.29
C ASP A 110 5.81 24.68 7.37
N ASP A 111 5.04 23.71 7.88
CA ASP A 111 5.53 22.66 8.79
C ASP A 111 6.61 21.82 8.11
N LEU A 112 6.39 21.37 6.87
CA LEU A 112 7.31 20.58 6.09
C LEU A 112 8.67 21.29 5.90
N LEU A 113 8.63 22.56 5.52
CA LEU A 113 9.83 23.36 5.27
C LEU A 113 10.55 23.81 6.54
N SER A 114 9.88 23.76 7.68
CA SER A 114 10.45 23.99 9.01
C SER A 114 11.03 22.74 9.66
N GLY A 115 10.88 21.55 9.02
CA GLY A 115 11.31 20.27 9.57
C GLY A 115 10.39 19.70 10.67
N ASN A 116 9.19 20.27 10.84
CA ASN A 116 8.20 19.83 11.84
C ASN A 116 7.36 18.66 11.31
N TRP A 117 8.00 17.56 11.00
CA TRP A 117 7.35 16.35 10.52
C TRP A 117 8.18 15.11 10.87
N GLU A 118 7.55 13.95 10.83
CA GLU A 118 8.19 12.64 11.03
C GLU A 118 7.93 11.72 9.83
N THR A 119 8.73 10.67 9.72
CA THR A 119 8.54 9.61 8.72
C THR A 119 7.85 8.42 9.35
N ASP A 120 6.71 8.04 8.78
CA ASP A 120 6.00 6.80 9.10
C ASP A 120 6.38 5.72 8.09
N LYS A 121 7.20 4.76 8.53
CA LYS A 121 7.69 3.65 7.69
C LYS A 121 6.70 2.51 7.70
N ARG A 122 6.26 2.12 6.50
CA ARG A 122 5.32 1.03 6.27
C ARG A 122 6.02 -0.15 5.63
N MET A 123 5.89 -1.30 6.28
CA MET A 123 6.38 -2.56 5.73
C MET A 123 5.68 -2.86 4.39
N MET A 124 6.41 -3.44 3.46
CA MET A 124 5.89 -3.97 2.21
C MET A 124 6.13 -5.49 2.15
N ILE A 125 5.35 -6.18 1.33
CA ILE A 125 5.58 -7.58 1.00
C ILE A 125 6.22 -7.65 -0.39
N TYR A 126 7.27 -8.46 -0.51
CA TYR A 126 7.86 -8.87 -1.78
C TYR A 126 7.36 -10.28 -2.12
N ALA A 127 6.76 -10.45 -3.28
CA ALA A 127 6.20 -11.70 -3.73
C ALA A 127 6.74 -12.10 -5.10
N GLU A 128 6.93 -13.39 -5.31
CA GLU A 128 7.46 -14.00 -6.53
C GLU A 128 6.55 -15.12 -6.99
N HIS A 129 6.20 -15.13 -8.28
CA HIS A 129 5.44 -16.20 -8.93
C HIS A 129 6.38 -17.14 -9.67
N TYR A 130 6.28 -18.42 -9.37
CA TYR A 130 7.06 -19.48 -9.99
C TYR A 130 6.16 -20.51 -10.68
N ARG A 131 6.62 -20.97 -11.85
CA ARG A 131 6.09 -22.17 -12.52
C ARG A 131 7.22 -23.18 -12.69
N GLY A 132 7.20 -24.24 -11.89
CA GLY A 132 8.38 -25.09 -11.70
C GLY A 132 9.55 -24.27 -11.15
N GLU A 133 10.72 -24.34 -11.79
CA GLU A 133 11.90 -23.57 -11.39
C GLU A 133 11.94 -22.15 -12.00
N LYS A 134 11.04 -21.85 -12.95
CA LYS A 134 11.04 -20.59 -13.67
C LYS A 134 10.28 -19.51 -12.88
N LYS A 135 10.97 -18.44 -12.50
CA LYS A 135 10.35 -17.24 -12.01
C LYS A 135 9.68 -16.47 -13.15
N LEU A 136 8.38 -16.24 -13.04
CA LEU A 136 7.57 -15.58 -14.05
C LEU A 136 7.44 -14.08 -13.77
N GLN A 137 7.14 -13.72 -12.52
CA GLN A 137 6.84 -12.32 -12.14
C GLN A 137 7.23 -12.05 -10.69
N THR A 138 7.38 -10.77 -10.36
CA THR A 138 7.62 -10.29 -9.00
C THR A 138 6.78 -9.06 -8.72
N TRP A 139 6.37 -8.88 -7.46
CA TRP A 139 5.62 -7.72 -7.00
C TRP A 139 6.14 -7.23 -5.67
N GLU A 140 6.08 -5.93 -5.49
CA GLU A 140 6.13 -5.30 -4.17
C GLU A 140 4.77 -4.68 -3.86
N VAL A 141 4.16 -5.10 -2.77
CA VAL A 141 2.83 -4.67 -2.36
C VAL A 141 2.87 -3.97 -1.01
N LEU A 142 2.06 -2.93 -0.89
CA LEU A 142 1.95 -2.15 0.33
C LEU A 142 0.77 -2.61 1.19
N ASN A 143 -0.35 -2.98 0.56
CA ASN A 143 -1.51 -3.51 1.25
C ASN A 143 -1.50 -5.04 1.32
N ASP A 144 -1.73 -5.70 0.20
CA ASP A 144 -1.96 -7.14 0.17
C ASP A 144 -1.67 -7.78 -1.19
N ILE A 145 -1.50 -9.10 -1.14
CA ILE A 145 -1.54 -9.98 -2.30
C ILE A 145 -2.66 -10.98 -2.09
N VAL A 146 -3.57 -11.03 -3.05
CA VAL A 146 -4.75 -11.89 -3.02
C VAL A 146 -4.58 -13.02 -4.02
N LEU A 147 -4.75 -14.25 -3.56
CA LEU A 147 -4.86 -15.43 -4.42
C LEU A 147 -6.30 -15.92 -4.33
N ALA A 148 -7.06 -15.78 -5.41
CA ALA A 148 -8.49 -16.11 -5.39
C ALA A 148 -8.89 -16.87 -6.63
N ARG A 149 -10.04 -17.56 -6.54
CA ARG A 149 -10.67 -18.17 -7.72
C ARG A 149 -10.94 -17.11 -8.78
N GLY A 150 -10.71 -17.48 -10.03
CA GLY A 150 -11.05 -16.62 -11.16
C GLY A 150 -12.55 -16.68 -11.48
N LEU A 151 -12.88 -16.94 -12.73
CA LEU A 151 -14.27 -17.05 -13.19
C LEU A 151 -15.00 -18.33 -12.71
N SER A 152 -14.28 -19.30 -12.17
CA SER A 152 -14.86 -20.52 -11.62
C SER A 152 -15.62 -20.26 -10.34
N MET A 153 -16.80 -20.87 -10.19
CA MET A 153 -17.54 -20.88 -8.92
C MET A 153 -17.03 -21.93 -7.93
N ARG A 154 -16.08 -22.78 -8.34
CA ARG A 154 -15.48 -23.78 -7.45
C ARG A 154 -14.37 -23.15 -6.63
N PRO A 155 -14.20 -23.55 -5.35
CA PRO A 155 -13.13 -23.06 -4.50
C PRO A 155 -11.76 -23.45 -5.08
N VAL A 156 -10.75 -22.67 -4.73
CA VAL A 156 -9.35 -22.99 -5.00
C VAL A 156 -8.78 -23.86 -3.89
N HIS A 157 -7.80 -24.69 -4.25
CA HIS A 157 -7.01 -25.47 -3.30
C HIS A 157 -5.62 -24.85 -3.20
N LEU A 158 -5.25 -24.34 -2.05
CA LEU A 158 -3.96 -23.71 -1.81
C LEU A 158 -3.24 -24.40 -0.66
N PHE A 159 -2.12 -25.07 -0.95
CA PHE A 159 -1.22 -25.56 0.07
C PHE A 159 -0.34 -24.41 0.55
N VAL A 160 -0.34 -24.18 1.85
CA VAL A 160 0.41 -23.08 2.46
C VAL A 160 1.53 -23.64 3.33
N HIS A 161 2.73 -23.13 3.11
CA HIS A 161 3.91 -23.40 3.93
C HIS A 161 4.41 -22.09 4.54
N VAL A 162 4.90 -22.17 5.77
CA VAL A 162 5.59 -21.09 6.47
C VAL A 162 6.99 -21.58 6.79
N ASN A 163 8.03 -20.93 6.26
CA ASN A 163 9.45 -21.35 6.43
C ASN A 163 9.65 -22.83 6.08
N ASP A 164 9.08 -23.28 4.96
CA ASP A 164 9.09 -24.66 4.46
C ASP A 164 8.35 -25.70 5.35
N ILE A 165 7.69 -25.27 6.41
CA ILE A 165 6.82 -26.12 7.23
C ILE A 165 5.40 -26.03 6.69
N GLU A 166 4.79 -27.16 6.40
CA GLU A 166 3.38 -27.21 5.97
C GLU A 166 2.48 -26.68 7.10
N LEU A 167 1.74 -25.61 6.77
CA LEU A 167 0.78 -25.02 7.67
C LEU A 167 -0.60 -25.68 7.53
N ALA A 168 -1.14 -25.67 6.31
CA ALA A 168 -2.44 -26.23 6.01
C ALA A 168 -2.70 -26.28 4.49
N GLU A 169 -3.67 -27.12 4.09
CA GLU A 169 -4.38 -27.01 2.82
C GLU A 169 -5.64 -26.15 3.03
N TYR A 170 -5.78 -25.09 2.25
CA TYR A 170 -6.96 -24.24 2.22
C TYR A 170 -7.82 -24.55 1.01
N VAL A 171 -9.08 -24.91 1.27
CA VAL A 171 -10.14 -25.00 0.25
C VAL A 171 -11.06 -23.81 0.49
N ALA A 172 -10.96 -22.78 -0.35
CA ALA A 172 -11.55 -21.47 -0.09
C ALA A 172 -11.87 -20.72 -1.39
N ASP A 173 -12.58 -19.61 -1.30
CA ASP A 173 -12.69 -18.66 -2.42
C ASP A 173 -11.35 -17.97 -2.71
N GLY A 174 -10.46 -17.90 -1.71
CA GLY A 174 -9.11 -17.37 -1.83
C GLY A 174 -8.40 -17.21 -0.49
N LEU A 175 -7.17 -16.71 -0.58
CA LEU A 175 -6.34 -16.29 0.56
C LEU A 175 -5.82 -14.88 0.33
N ILE A 176 -5.73 -14.10 1.40
CA ILE A 176 -5.13 -12.77 1.41
C ILE A 176 -3.89 -12.83 2.29
N LEU A 177 -2.74 -12.40 1.77
CA LEU A 177 -1.59 -12.09 2.57
C LEU A 177 -1.42 -10.57 2.60
N SER A 178 -1.68 -9.94 3.73
CA SER A 178 -1.62 -8.48 3.87
C SER A 178 -0.55 -8.03 4.86
N THR A 179 -0.10 -6.79 4.69
CA THR A 179 0.70 -6.06 5.66
C THR A 179 -0.19 -5.50 6.78
N ALA A 180 0.42 -4.90 7.80
CA ALA A 180 -0.32 -4.13 8.80
C ALA A 180 -1.07 -2.93 8.16
N THR A 181 -0.50 -2.30 7.12
CA THR A 181 -1.20 -1.26 6.34
C THR A 181 -2.43 -1.82 5.63
N GLY A 182 -2.30 -2.97 4.98
CA GLY A 182 -3.41 -3.67 4.29
C GLY A 182 -4.44 -4.31 5.22
N SER A 183 -4.18 -4.34 6.55
CA SER A 183 -5.14 -4.88 7.52
C SER A 183 -6.49 -4.13 7.51
N THR A 184 -6.50 -2.89 7.04
CA THR A 184 -7.69 -2.05 6.87
C THR A 184 -8.26 -2.03 5.45
N SER A 185 -7.71 -2.88 4.57
CA SER A 185 -8.14 -3.08 3.18
C SER A 185 -9.02 -4.35 3.05
N TYR A 186 -8.76 -5.19 2.07
CA TYR A 186 -9.57 -6.38 1.79
C TYR A 186 -9.57 -7.39 2.95
N SER A 187 -8.44 -7.54 3.67
CA SER A 187 -8.37 -8.40 4.87
C SER A 187 -9.45 -8.04 5.89
N GLN A 188 -9.70 -6.75 6.15
CA GLN A 188 -10.77 -6.31 7.04
C GLN A 188 -12.16 -6.74 6.56
N SER A 189 -12.42 -6.63 5.27
CA SER A 189 -13.74 -6.94 4.68
C SER A 189 -14.13 -8.41 4.86
N VAL A 190 -13.16 -9.29 5.04
CA VAL A 190 -13.36 -10.74 5.30
C VAL A 190 -13.10 -11.13 6.76
N GLY A 191 -13.06 -10.16 7.67
CA GLY A 191 -12.98 -10.42 9.13
C GLY A 191 -11.57 -10.49 9.70
N GLY A 192 -10.54 -10.06 8.95
CA GLY A 192 -9.19 -9.91 9.48
C GLY A 192 -9.09 -8.83 10.57
N PRO A 193 -8.16 -8.95 11.52
CA PRO A 193 -7.94 -7.97 12.57
C PRO A 193 -7.34 -6.68 12.02
N ILE A 194 -7.62 -5.56 12.67
CA ILE A 194 -6.98 -4.29 12.39
C ILE A 194 -5.67 -4.23 13.15
N LEU A 195 -4.58 -4.01 12.43
CA LEU A 195 -3.26 -3.77 13.00
C LEU A 195 -2.91 -2.28 12.95
N ARG A 196 -2.13 -1.83 13.93
CA ARG A 196 -1.51 -0.52 13.84
C ARG A 196 -0.51 -0.51 12.69
N PRO A 197 -0.55 0.48 11.81
CA PRO A 197 0.13 0.40 10.52
C PRO A 197 1.66 0.41 10.57
N ASP A 198 2.27 0.78 11.70
CA ASP A 198 3.71 0.70 11.94
C ASP A 198 4.19 -0.68 12.46
N MET A 199 3.25 -1.62 12.68
CA MET A 199 3.60 -3.00 13.04
C MET A 199 4.24 -3.73 11.85
N ARG A 200 5.22 -4.57 12.15
CA ARG A 200 5.93 -5.37 11.15
C ARG A 200 5.44 -6.81 11.18
N ASN A 201 4.20 -7.00 10.75
CA ASN A 201 3.54 -8.30 10.71
C ASN A 201 2.84 -8.49 9.37
N MET A 202 2.70 -9.75 8.98
CA MET A 202 1.86 -10.18 7.87
C MET A 202 0.60 -10.85 8.41
N LEU A 203 -0.53 -10.66 7.72
CA LEU A 203 -1.79 -11.32 8.02
C LEU A 203 -2.13 -12.30 6.91
N LEU A 204 -2.32 -13.56 7.26
CA LEU A 204 -2.89 -14.56 6.35
C LEU A 204 -4.37 -14.72 6.67
N THR A 205 -5.22 -14.20 5.79
CA THR A 205 -6.69 -14.17 6.00
C THR A 205 -7.39 -14.99 4.90
N PRO A 206 -8.15 -16.04 5.26
CA PRO A 206 -8.91 -16.81 4.29
C PRO A 206 -10.19 -16.10 3.85
N ILE A 207 -10.59 -16.31 2.59
CA ILE A 207 -11.83 -15.81 2.00
C ILE A 207 -12.80 -17.01 1.89
N SER A 208 -13.89 -16.98 2.63
CA SER A 208 -14.93 -18.05 2.63
C SER A 208 -14.34 -19.46 2.70
N PRO A 209 -13.56 -19.81 3.74
CA PRO A 209 -12.89 -21.09 3.84
C PRO A 209 -13.87 -22.24 4.08
N ASN A 210 -13.59 -23.40 3.47
CA ASN A 210 -14.25 -24.68 3.72
C ASN A 210 -13.26 -25.67 4.33
N LEU A 211 -13.61 -26.34 5.44
CA LEU A 211 -12.87 -27.45 6.04
C LEU A 211 -11.38 -27.20 6.27
N CYS A 212 -11.00 -25.97 6.67
CA CYS A 212 -9.61 -25.61 6.96
C CYS A 212 -9.53 -24.58 8.09
N VAL A 213 -8.35 -24.04 8.35
CA VAL A 213 -8.16 -22.97 9.33
C VAL A 213 -8.95 -21.73 8.89
N ASP A 214 -10.04 -21.42 9.62
CA ASP A 214 -10.99 -20.35 9.31
C ASP A 214 -10.60 -19.00 9.94
N ARG A 215 -9.50 -18.98 10.70
CA ARG A 215 -9.02 -17.79 11.41
C ARG A 215 -7.89 -17.11 10.67
N CYS A 216 -7.87 -15.79 10.78
CA CYS A 216 -6.71 -15.01 10.36
C CYS A 216 -5.51 -15.33 11.25
N LEU A 217 -4.36 -15.56 10.63
CA LEU A 217 -3.08 -15.76 11.32
C LEU A 217 -2.24 -14.49 11.22
N VAL A 218 -1.66 -14.08 12.35
CA VAL A 218 -0.66 -13.00 12.41
C VAL A 218 0.71 -13.63 12.39
N LEU A 219 1.50 -13.31 11.37
CA LEU A 219 2.83 -13.87 11.14
C LEU A 219 3.89 -12.75 11.28
N PRO A 220 5.06 -13.03 11.82
CA PRO A 220 6.14 -12.04 11.89
C PRO A 220 6.71 -11.75 10.50
N ASP A 221 7.37 -10.60 10.35
CA ASP A 221 8.00 -10.17 9.10
C ASP A 221 9.24 -11.00 8.71
N THR A 222 9.72 -11.86 9.62
CA THR A 222 10.83 -12.78 9.37
C THR A 222 10.43 -14.04 8.61
N ASP A 223 9.11 -14.31 8.51
CA ASP A 223 8.60 -15.52 7.86
C ASP A 223 8.54 -15.38 6.35
N THR A 224 8.73 -16.52 5.68
CA THR A 224 8.47 -16.69 4.25
C THR A 224 7.24 -17.58 4.07
N ILE A 225 6.25 -17.08 3.35
CA ILE A 225 5.00 -17.79 3.07
C ILE A 225 5.02 -18.28 1.64
N THR A 226 4.82 -19.58 1.45
CA THR A 226 4.73 -20.20 0.12
C THR A 226 3.33 -20.75 -0.08
N PHE A 227 2.66 -20.28 -1.14
CA PHE A 227 1.38 -20.80 -1.61
C PHE A 227 1.64 -21.67 -2.83
N THR A 228 1.11 -22.88 -2.83
CA THR A 228 1.14 -23.77 -4.02
C THR A 228 -0.28 -24.06 -4.46
N LEU A 229 -0.61 -23.74 -5.71
CA LEU A 229 -1.93 -24.04 -6.26
C LEU A 229 -2.09 -25.54 -6.55
N GLY A 230 -3.03 -26.15 -5.84
CA GLY A 230 -3.47 -27.52 -6.04
C GLY A 230 -4.79 -27.63 -6.81
N GLY A 231 -5.30 -28.86 -6.93
CA GLY A 231 -6.59 -29.13 -7.55
C GLY A 231 -6.62 -28.85 -9.06
N ASN A 232 -7.84 -28.76 -9.61
CA ASN A 232 -8.08 -28.60 -11.05
C ASN A 232 -8.68 -27.21 -11.40
N VAL A 233 -8.71 -26.30 -10.45
CA VAL A 233 -9.26 -24.94 -10.62
C VAL A 233 -8.11 -23.94 -10.63
N GLY A 234 -8.03 -23.13 -11.69
CA GLY A 234 -7.07 -22.03 -11.76
C GLY A 234 -7.40 -20.92 -10.74
N ALA A 235 -6.39 -20.18 -10.34
CA ALA A 235 -6.53 -19.03 -9.48
C ALA A 235 -5.98 -17.78 -10.17
N ILE A 236 -6.32 -16.60 -9.62
CA ILE A 236 -5.78 -15.30 -10.03
C ILE A 236 -5.02 -14.74 -8.84
N ILE A 237 -3.85 -14.18 -9.11
CA ILE A 237 -3.09 -13.40 -8.16
C ILE A 237 -3.37 -11.91 -8.40
N SER A 238 -3.71 -11.16 -7.36
CA SER A 238 -3.96 -9.71 -7.44
C SER A 238 -3.13 -8.97 -6.41
N PRO A 239 -2.08 -8.24 -6.83
CA PRO A 239 -1.24 -7.43 -5.95
C PRO A 239 -1.85 -6.02 -5.78
N ASP A 240 -2.14 -5.59 -4.53
CA ASP A 240 -2.71 -4.28 -4.20
C ASP A 240 -3.97 -3.92 -5.02
N GLY A 241 -4.83 -4.92 -5.31
CA GLY A 241 -6.06 -4.72 -6.08
C GLY A 241 -5.86 -4.51 -7.60
N TYR A 242 -4.63 -4.66 -8.12
CA TYR A 242 -4.39 -4.61 -9.57
C TYR A 242 -4.60 -5.99 -10.21
N GLU A 243 -4.86 -5.98 -11.53
CA GLU A 243 -4.84 -7.21 -12.30
C GLU A 243 -3.44 -7.82 -12.25
N GLY A 244 -3.40 -9.09 -11.91
CA GLY A 244 -2.19 -9.88 -11.83
C GLY A 244 -2.21 -11.05 -12.80
N ASP A 245 -1.48 -12.09 -12.47
CA ASP A 245 -1.31 -13.24 -13.32
C ASP A 245 -2.31 -14.36 -13.01
N GLU A 246 -2.55 -15.22 -13.99
CA GLU A 246 -3.23 -16.48 -13.80
C GLU A 246 -2.27 -17.51 -13.20
N LEU A 247 -2.68 -18.13 -12.09
CA LEU A 247 -2.00 -19.27 -11.48
C LEU A 247 -2.57 -20.57 -12.06
N LYS A 248 -1.67 -21.48 -12.42
CA LYS A 248 -1.97 -22.85 -12.90
C LYS A 248 -1.59 -23.86 -11.84
N PHE A 249 -2.12 -25.08 -11.98
CA PHE A 249 -1.77 -26.20 -11.11
C PHE A 249 -0.25 -26.33 -10.94
N GLY A 250 0.20 -26.41 -9.70
CA GLY A 250 1.60 -26.53 -9.33
C GLY A 250 2.39 -25.20 -9.30
N ASP A 251 1.79 -24.09 -9.73
CA ASP A 251 2.42 -22.78 -9.59
C ASP A 251 2.59 -22.43 -8.11
N GLN A 252 3.68 -21.74 -7.81
CA GLN A 252 4.00 -21.27 -6.46
C GLN A 252 4.06 -19.76 -6.41
N VAL A 253 3.53 -19.20 -5.34
CA VAL A 253 3.74 -17.79 -4.95
C VAL A 253 4.50 -17.77 -3.63
N ARG A 254 5.72 -17.21 -3.63
CA ARG A 254 6.56 -17.06 -2.45
C ARG A 254 6.56 -15.61 -2.02
N ALA A 255 6.18 -15.34 -0.79
CA ALA A 255 6.03 -14.00 -0.25
C ALA A 255 6.76 -13.85 1.08
N LYS A 256 7.41 -12.70 1.27
CA LYS A 256 8.13 -12.33 2.48
C LYS A 256 8.13 -10.81 2.65
N ALA A 257 8.55 -10.31 3.81
CA ALA A 257 8.76 -8.88 3.96
C ALA A 257 9.77 -8.37 2.91
N SER A 258 9.42 -7.24 2.28
CA SER A 258 10.35 -6.57 1.38
C SER A 258 11.50 -5.92 2.15
N LYS A 259 12.65 -5.80 1.49
CA LYS A 259 13.76 -4.97 1.96
C LYS A 259 13.43 -3.47 1.90
N HIS A 260 12.44 -3.09 1.09
CA HIS A 260 11.98 -1.72 0.96
C HIS A 260 10.82 -1.45 1.90
N SER A 261 10.66 -0.20 2.30
CA SER A 261 9.53 0.29 3.09
C SER A 261 9.01 1.57 2.44
N ALA A 262 7.70 1.71 2.33
CA ALA A 262 7.12 2.98 1.93
C ALA A 262 7.20 3.96 3.11
N GLU A 263 7.59 5.19 2.84
CA GLU A 263 7.78 6.23 3.84
C GLU A 263 6.76 7.35 3.63
N PHE A 264 5.96 7.64 4.66
CA PHE A 264 4.95 8.69 4.60
C PHE A 264 5.26 9.80 5.59
N VAL A 265 5.13 11.04 5.12
CA VAL A 265 5.24 12.23 5.97
C VAL A 265 4.06 12.28 6.94
N ARG A 266 4.34 12.55 8.22
CA ARG A 266 3.35 12.74 9.28
C ARG A 266 3.65 14.02 10.06
N PHE A 267 2.60 14.75 10.37
CA PHE A 267 2.64 15.98 11.14
C PHE A 267 2.07 15.81 12.55
N GLU A 268 1.32 14.74 12.76
CA GLU A 268 0.71 14.40 14.04
C GLU A 268 1.38 13.18 14.68
N ASP A 269 1.19 13.03 15.99
CA ASP A 269 1.72 11.89 16.74
C ASP A 269 1.04 10.56 16.35
N LYS A 270 1.69 9.45 16.69
CA LYS A 270 1.18 8.08 16.37
C LYS A 270 -0.19 7.77 16.97
N GLY A 271 -0.66 8.51 17.93
CA GLY A 271 -1.98 8.39 18.54
C GLY A 271 -3.12 8.79 17.59
N VAL A 272 -2.82 9.53 16.51
CA VAL A 272 -3.80 9.93 15.50
C VAL A 272 -4.55 8.71 14.91
N PHE A 273 -3.86 7.57 14.78
CA PHE A 273 -4.49 6.34 14.31
C PHE A 273 -5.67 5.93 15.20
N TYR A 274 -5.48 5.91 16.52
CA TYR A 274 -6.54 5.52 17.46
C TYR A 274 -7.64 6.57 17.57
N ARG A 275 -7.30 7.86 17.53
CA ARG A 275 -8.29 8.95 17.55
C ARG A 275 -9.20 8.91 16.32
N ASN A 276 -8.69 8.44 15.19
CA ASN A 276 -9.42 8.46 13.93
C ASN A 276 -9.99 7.09 13.50
N ILE A 277 -9.69 6.00 14.21
CA ILE A 277 -10.08 4.64 13.78
C ILE A 277 -11.59 4.53 13.54
N THR A 278 -12.42 5.05 14.43
CA THR A 278 -13.88 5.04 14.28
C THR A 278 -14.32 5.87 13.07
N ARG A 279 -13.67 7.01 12.82
CA ARG A 279 -13.95 7.87 11.67
C ARG A 279 -13.59 7.19 10.35
N TYR A 280 -12.47 6.45 10.32
CA TYR A 280 -12.07 5.64 9.18
C TYR A 280 -13.12 4.56 8.88
N MET A 281 -13.58 3.83 9.92
CA MET A 281 -14.57 2.77 9.79
C MET A 281 -15.94 3.27 9.30
N GLN A 282 -16.41 4.40 9.81
CA GLN A 282 -17.72 4.96 9.45
C GLN A 282 -17.79 5.48 8.01
N ARG A 283 -16.65 5.79 7.38
CA ARG A 283 -16.56 6.36 6.03
C ARG A 283 -16.05 5.38 4.99
N ASN A 284 -15.75 4.16 5.35
CA ASN A 284 -15.41 3.14 4.38
C ASN A 284 -16.66 2.74 3.60
N PRO A 285 -16.75 2.98 2.27
CA PRO A 285 -17.93 2.66 1.48
C PRO A 285 -18.27 1.17 1.43
N THR A 286 -17.32 0.29 1.79
CA THR A 286 -17.56 -1.16 1.95
C THR A 286 -18.31 -1.52 3.24
N ILE A 287 -18.37 -0.63 4.24
CA ILE A 287 -19.01 -0.90 5.55
C ILE A 287 -20.24 0.00 5.77
N GLY A 288 -20.28 1.18 5.17
CA GLY A 288 -21.35 2.16 5.31
C GLY A 288 -22.30 2.14 4.13
N GLY A 289 -23.49 1.55 4.33
CA GLY A 289 -24.58 1.69 3.36
C GLY A 289 -24.83 3.16 3.03
N TYR A 290 -25.18 3.39 1.79
CA TYR A 290 -25.71 4.65 1.28
C TYR A 290 -26.66 5.28 2.31
N ARG A 291 -26.23 6.35 2.96
CA ARG A 291 -27.16 7.29 3.57
C ARG A 291 -27.13 8.53 2.68
N SER A 292 -28.25 8.64 1.97
CA SER A 292 -28.70 9.83 1.21
C SER A 292 -28.56 11.11 2.02
#